data_6d1eeaa5cdc688da4551fadf67403191
#
_entry.id   6d1eeaa5cdc688da4551fadf67403191
#
_cell.length_a   1.000
_cell.length_b   1.000
_cell.length_c   1.000
_cell.angle_alpha   90.00
_cell.angle_beta   90.00
_cell.angle_gamma   90.00
#
_symmetry.space_group_name_H-M   'P 1'
#
loop_
_entity.id
_entity.type
_entity.pdbx_description
1 polymer ?
#
loop_
_entity_poly.entity_id
_entity_poly.type
_entity_poly.pdbx_seq_one_letter_code
_entity_poly.pdbx_strand_id
1 'polypeptide(L)'
;MKSLRSLFFYMPLLLLLSVDSGSQDIGLWLRITLLAAAGVVGSVLTRKHGSKGLSLIGFLILLLFLPLLKLDSVSAGSELLGYGARIALLFTWVHLSAVLFRKEKSDGILALATGAQAALLIAAFSILPSLVEAYKASNIYLANGPLFTHKNYAAASLLLLVPLALNAREKGLLGLWLQRISVGLAILCILLLRTRGVWLGAFVMTAIAVAYYAFKGNAQRRTVGLISLGVISIGIVVAIFASGSEKIFNSDTIQSRLHYWNASWEMFMDQPVTGVGGGQWKIEYPGTGLKGTNESVMSGQTSILRPHNDLLWMLSETGIAGALLFIALLVLGFRQTIKHERGLFFALTIVGFAVYGFGEFPLERATLLLPLATALGFAAAHTKPSIKTRPIAGVILASIAGLFTVYVGQNRVHGERAAQDCLDGYMSGNVRSMQINAQKAQNVCFEMDIYNNPMAYFEGLSHMRTPNGQIASDTKINQAEAAFNQALEIHPNHILTLNQLAAVKRYNSSIGEAIDLYERVIEIAPRNGNAAIQLMELYRVKGDVYSSLNAMKMFATKDLQWYWRNMNTKNYQPRGQTEGQRMQMLDAYRKSSVTTLKLFAGINNPRPATKSLHRDLQGKNPGEMWQIWLNWRQN
;
A
#
# COMPACT_ATOMS: atom_id res chain seq x y z
N MET A 1 7.61 27.73 30.36
CA MET A 1 8.18 26.48 29.84
C MET A 1 9.69 26.65 29.84
N LYS A 2 10.40 25.89 30.66
CA LYS A 2 11.84 26.08 30.90
C LYS A 2 12.73 25.79 29.68
N SER A 3 12.28 25.00 28.70
CA SER A 3 13.04 24.77 27.44
C SER A 3 12.14 24.07 26.39
N LEU A 4 12.24 24.49 25.12
CA LEU A 4 11.62 23.77 23.98
C LEU A 4 12.42 22.52 23.60
N ARG A 5 13.58 22.28 24.24
CA ARG A 5 14.44 21.10 24.04
C ARG A 5 13.72 19.79 24.28
N SER A 6 12.81 19.78 25.28
CA SER A 6 11.99 18.59 25.57
C SER A 6 11.15 18.15 24.38
N LEU A 7 10.65 19.06 23.55
CA LEU A 7 9.92 18.71 22.34
C LEU A 7 10.78 17.91 21.36
N PHE A 8 12.04 18.31 21.16
CA PHE A 8 12.97 17.54 20.33
C PHE A 8 13.26 16.15 20.90
N PHE A 9 13.36 16.01 22.21
CA PHE A 9 13.56 14.72 22.86
C PHE A 9 12.37 13.78 22.61
N TYR A 10 11.14 14.28 22.72
CA TYR A 10 9.95 13.48 22.55
C TYR A 10 9.59 13.18 21.07
N MET A 11 10.09 13.98 20.10
CA MET A 11 9.77 13.75 18.69
C MET A 11 10.04 12.32 18.20
N PRO A 12 11.23 11.74 18.38
CA PRO A 12 11.48 10.35 17.97
C PRO A 12 10.68 9.32 18.77
N LEU A 13 10.39 9.60 20.04
CA LEU A 13 9.61 8.70 20.90
C LEU A 13 8.13 8.65 20.49
N LEU A 14 7.59 9.74 19.96
CA LEU A 14 6.22 9.79 19.44
C LEU A 14 5.99 8.80 18.28
N LEU A 15 7.05 8.43 17.55
CA LEU A 15 6.99 7.41 16.50
C LEU A 15 6.59 6.04 17.03
N LEU A 16 6.90 5.77 18.30
CA LEU A 16 6.69 4.49 18.96
C LEU A 16 5.30 4.37 19.60
N LEU A 17 4.48 5.44 19.54
CA LEU A 17 3.10 5.37 19.96
C LEU A 17 2.38 4.32 19.11
N SER A 18 2.27 3.14 19.66
CA SER A 18 1.57 2.00 19.09
C SER A 18 0.26 1.82 19.85
N VAL A 19 -0.81 1.69 19.08
CA VAL A 19 -2.05 1.15 19.61
C VAL A 19 -2.36 -0.06 18.74
N ASP A 20 -2.14 -1.23 19.27
CA ASP A 20 -2.60 -2.46 18.63
C ASP A 20 -4.12 -2.49 18.73
N SER A 21 -4.76 -2.43 17.57
CA SER A 21 -6.23 -2.36 17.46
C SER A 21 -6.80 -3.53 16.67
N GLY A 22 -5.95 -4.53 16.35
CA GLY A 22 -6.36 -5.70 15.56
C GLY A 22 -6.51 -5.41 14.05
N SER A 23 -6.52 -4.15 13.62
CA SER A 23 -6.54 -3.75 12.21
C SER A 23 -5.33 -2.86 11.89
N GLN A 24 -4.65 -3.13 10.78
CA GLN A 24 -3.41 -2.43 10.41
C GLN A 24 -3.62 -0.93 10.22
N ASP A 25 -4.74 -0.50 9.66
CA ASP A 25 -4.97 0.89 9.32
C ASP A 25 -5.57 1.71 10.46
N ILE A 26 -6.30 1.12 11.42
CA ILE A 26 -6.70 1.82 12.66
C ILE A 26 -5.45 2.32 13.39
N GLY A 27 -4.45 1.46 13.60
CA GLY A 27 -3.20 1.83 14.26
C GLY A 27 -2.43 2.91 13.49
N LEU A 28 -2.44 2.87 12.15
CA LEU A 28 -1.83 3.89 11.30
C LEU A 28 -2.53 5.24 11.47
N TRP A 29 -3.86 5.28 11.33
CA TRP A 29 -4.62 6.53 11.39
C TRP A 29 -4.66 7.13 12.80
N LEU A 30 -4.71 6.31 13.83
CA LEU A 30 -4.60 6.78 15.21
C LEU A 30 -3.25 7.44 15.46
N ARG A 31 -2.14 6.85 14.96
CA ARG A 31 -0.80 7.44 15.04
C ARG A 31 -0.71 8.75 14.27
N ILE A 32 -1.23 8.83 13.05
CA ILE A 32 -1.31 10.07 12.25
C ILE A 32 -2.06 11.16 13.03
N THR A 33 -3.20 10.83 13.62
CA THR A 33 -4.04 11.74 14.41
C THR A 33 -3.30 12.28 15.64
N LEU A 34 -2.67 11.40 16.42
CA LEU A 34 -1.92 11.78 17.62
C LEU A 34 -0.71 12.65 17.27
N LEU A 35 0.03 12.31 16.22
CA LEU A 35 1.15 13.11 15.73
C LEU A 35 0.69 14.49 15.23
N ALA A 36 -0.43 14.57 14.53
CA ALA A 36 -0.99 15.83 14.08
C ALA A 36 -1.40 16.72 15.26
N ALA A 37 -2.10 16.16 16.25
CA ALA A 37 -2.46 16.88 17.48
C ALA A 37 -1.22 17.39 18.22
N ALA A 38 -0.20 16.56 18.39
CA ALA A 38 1.08 16.97 18.99
C ALA A 38 1.77 18.07 18.18
N GLY A 39 1.72 18.01 16.85
CA GLY A 39 2.25 19.03 15.95
C GLY A 39 1.52 20.37 16.09
N VAL A 40 0.20 20.38 16.21
CA VAL A 40 -0.63 21.58 16.47
C VAL A 40 -0.24 22.21 17.80
N VAL A 41 -0.26 21.42 18.88
CA VAL A 41 0.15 21.89 20.21
C VAL A 41 1.55 22.47 20.19
N GLY A 42 2.51 21.77 19.58
CA GLY A 42 3.88 22.23 19.42
C GLY A 42 3.96 23.57 18.65
N SER A 43 3.23 23.72 17.56
CA SER A 43 3.18 24.94 16.75
C SER A 43 2.63 26.14 17.55
N VAL A 44 1.54 25.92 18.31
CA VAL A 44 0.94 26.95 19.19
C VAL A 44 1.91 27.36 20.32
N LEU A 45 2.57 26.39 20.95
CA LEU A 45 3.55 26.65 22.02
C LEU A 45 4.77 27.43 21.52
N THR A 46 5.14 27.25 20.24
CA THR A 46 6.28 27.92 19.61
C THR A 46 5.92 29.22 18.91
N ARG A 47 4.67 29.68 18.97
CA ARG A 47 4.12 30.84 18.22
C ARG A 47 4.95 32.11 18.33
N LYS A 48 5.56 32.38 19.48
CA LYS A 48 6.43 33.56 19.72
C LYS A 48 7.76 33.48 18.97
N HIS A 49 8.13 32.32 18.45
CA HIS A 49 9.39 32.05 17.75
C HIS A 49 9.22 31.77 16.26
N GLY A 50 8.02 32.04 15.72
CA GLY A 50 7.69 31.83 14.32
C GLY A 50 8.65 32.55 13.35
N SER A 51 8.80 32.00 12.16
CA SER A 51 9.60 32.60 11.09
C SER A 51 8.93 33.84 10.49
N LYS A 52 9.70 34.85 10.11
CA LYS A 52 9.20 36.03 9.34
C LYS A 52 8.88 35.67 7.87
N GLY A 53 8.61 34.41 7.57
CA GLY A 53 8.24 33.97 6.23
C GLY A 53 8.25 32.46 6.06
N LEU A 54 7.67 32.02 4.94
CA LEU A 54 7.65 30.64 4.52
C LEU A 54 8.94 30.32 3.74
N SER A 55 9.64 29.25 4.12
CA SER A 55 10.79 28.75 3.36
C SER A 55 10.34 28.13 2.03
N LEU A 56 11.25 28.04 1.06
CA LEU A 56 10.98 27.37 -0.21
C LEU A 56 10.51 25.92 0.00
N ILE A 57 11.10 25.21 0.98
CA ILE A 57 10.68 23.84 1.35
C ILE A 57 9.22 23.82 1.80
N GLY A 58 8.82 24.73 2.69
CA GLY A 58 7.41 24.83 3.14
C GLY A 58 6.47 25.20 1.99
N PHE A 59 6.89 26.06 1.07
CA PHE A 59 6.12 26.42 -0.11
C PHE A 59 5.92 25.24 -1.05
N LEU A 60 6.98 24.46 -1.32
CA LEU A 60 6.86 23.25 -2.15
C LEU A 60 5.89 22.23 -1.55
N ILE A 61 5.91 22.04 -0.21
CA ILE A 61 4.96 21.14 0.45
C ILE A 61 3.53 21.67 0.30
N LEU A 62 3.30 22.98 0.38
CA LEU A 62 1.97 23.55 0.14
C LEU A 62 1.48 23.30 -1.29
N LEU A 63 2.38 23.33 -2.29
CA LEU A 63 2.00 23.00 -3.67
C LEU A 63 1.60 21.51 -3.83
N LEU A 64 2.08 20.60 -2.98
CA LEU A 64 1.64 19.19 -2.97
C LEU A 64 0.17 19.01 -2.53
N PHE A 65 -0.52 20.08 -2.09
CA PHE A 65 -1.97 20.05 -1.87
C PHE A 65 -2.80 20.28 -3.15
N LEU A 66 -2.17 20.69 -4.26
CA LEU A 66 -2.90 20.93 -5.51
C LEU A 66 -3.79 19.77 -5.97
N PRO A 67 -3.42 18.47 -5.78
CA PRO A 67 -4.31 17.35 -6.09
C PRO A 67 -5.67 17.41 -5.39
N LEU A 68 -5.80 18.08 -4.22
CA LEU A 68 -7.09 18.24 -3.52
C LEU A 68 -8.12 19.05 -4.32
N LEU A 69 -7.69 19.83 -5.31
CA LEU A 69 -8.61 20.53 -6.22
C LEU A 69 -9.44 19.59 -7.09
N LYS A 70 -9.08 18.31 -7.14
CA LYS A 70 -9.81 17.24 -7.86
C LYS A 70 -10.89 16.55 -7.00
N LEU A 71 -11.19 17.01 -5.79
CA LEU A 71 -12.06 16.29 -4.85
C LEU A 71 -13.41 15.89 -5.46
N ASP A 72 -13.99 16.75 -6.28
CA ASP A 72 -15.29 16.52 -6.93
C ASP A 72 -15.19 15.69 -8.22
N SER A 73 -13.97 15.32 -8.66
CA SER A 73 -13.72 14.63 -9.92
C SER A 73 -13.05 13.26 -9.78
N VAL A 74 -12.66 12.87 -8.57
CA VAL A 74 -12.08 11.55 -8.29
C VAL A 74 -13.15 10.58 -7.82
N SER A 75 -12.96 9.30 -8.09
CA SER A 75 -13.90 8.24 -7.74
C SER A 75 -14.03 8.08 -6.22
N ALA A 76 -12.92 8.07 -5.47
CA ALA A 76 -12.95 7.97 -4.01
C ALA A 76 -12.38 9.24 -3.35
N GLY A 77 -13.26 10.14 -2.96
CA GLY A 77 -12.90 11.39 -2.27
C GLY A 77 -12.20 11.15 -0.93
N SER A 78 -12.59 10.12 -0.20
CA SER A 78 -11.97 9.76 1.08
C SER A 78 -10.47 9.43 0.94
N GLU A 79 -10.06 8.81 -0.15
CA GLU A 79 -8.64 8.47 -0.39
C GLU A 79 -7.83 9.72 -0.69
N LEU A 80 -8.40 10.66 -1.45
CA LEU A 80 -7.78 11.95 -1.71
C LEU A 80 -7.62 12.77 -0.42
N LEU A 81 -8.63 12.78 0.46
CA LEU A 81 -8.51 13.40 1.79
C LEU A 81 -7.43 12.73 2.64
N GLY A 82 -7.30 11.40 2.56
CA GLY A 82 -6.21 10.66 3.20
C GLY A 82 -4.82 11.06 2.67
N TYR A 83 -4.67 11.25 1.37
CA TYR A 83 -3.45 11.82 0.76
C TYR A 83 -3.16 13.21 1.34
N GLY A 84 -4.15 14.12 1.31
CA GLY A 84 -4.02 15.47 1.85
C GLY A 84 -3.62 15.49 3.33
N ALA A 85 -4.17 14.60 4.15
CA ALA A 85 -3.83 14.49 5.57
C ALA A 85 -2.35 14.12 5.80
N ARG A 86 -1.77 13.24 4.98
CA ARG A 86 -0.33 12.91 5.05
C ARG A 86 0.56 14.10 4.66
N ILE A 87 0.20 14.85 3.61
CA ILE A 87 0.92 16.08 3.23
C ILE A 87 0.80 17.14 4.31
N ALA A 88 -0.38 17.28 4.93
CA ALA A 88 -0.63 18.21 6.04
C ALA A 88 0.20 17.85 7.28
N LEU A 89 0.31 16.57 7.61
CA LEU A 89 1.19 16.08 8.67
C LEU A 89 2.65 16.46 8.38
N LEU A 90 3.12 16.17 7.15
CA LEU A 90 4.47 16.53 6.72
C LEU A 90 4.73 18.05 6.88
N PHE A 91 3.82 18.90 6.40
CA PHE A 91 3.93 20.35 6.51
C PHE A 91 4.00 20.82 7.97
N THR A 92 3.08 20.32 8.81
CA THR A 92 3.02 20.69 10.24
C THR A 92 4.33 20.39 10.97
N TRP A 93 4.89 19.20 10.74
CA TRP A 93 6.14 18.79 11.39
C TRP A 93 7.39 19.44 10.81
N VAL A 94 7.43 19.72 9.51
CA VAL A 94 8.50 20.52 8.89
C VAL A 94 8.51 21.94 9.48
N HIS A 95 7.33 22.56 9.61
CA HIS A 95 7.22 23.90 10.20
C HIS A 95 7.66 23.90 11.66
N LEU A 96 7.13 22.99 12.48
CA LEU A 96 7.51 22.88 13.89
C LEU A 96 9.01 22.64 14.06
N SER A 97 9.57 21.68 13.32
CA SER A 97 11.01 21.38 13.36
C SER A 97 11.85 22.59 12.96
N ALA A 98 11.45 23.33 11.91
CA ALA A 98 12.16 24.52 11.47
C ALA A 98 12.19 25.62 12.55
N VAL A 99 11.08 25.85 13.24
CA VAL A 99 11.01 26.82 14.35
C VAL A 99 11.91 26.38 15.50
N LEU A 100 11.86 25.10 15.88
CA LEU A 100 12.66 24.55 16.97
C LEU A 100 14.16 24.62 16.66
N PHE A 101 14.61 24.27 15.44
CA PHE A 101 16.03 24.36 15.07
C PHE A 101 16.56 25.80 15.03
N ARG A 102 15.74 26.77 14.63
CA ARG A 102 16.13 28.19 14.71
C ARG A 102 16.32 28.67 16.16
N LYS A 103 15.48 28.17 17.09
CA LYS A 103 15.47 28.58 18.49
C LYS A 103 16.53 27.87 19.32
N GLU A 104 16.57 26.56 19.30
CA GLU A 104 17.37 25.72 20.21
C GLU A 104 18.76 25.38 19.66
N LYS A 105 19.00 25.61 18.36
CA LYS A 105 20.30 25.39 17.68
C LYS A 105 20.94 24.03 18.06
N SER A 106 22.17 24.09 18.61
CA SER A 106 22.96 22.90 18.97
C SER A 106 22.33 22.04 20.07
N ASP A 107 21.67 22.67 21.02
CA ASP A 107 21.07 21.95 22.14
C ASP A 107 19.79 21.19 21.72
N GLY A 108 19.07 21.75 20.73
CA GLY A 108 17.95 21.04 20.10
C GLY A 108 18.40 19.81 19.33
N ILE A 109 19.53 19.89 18.62
CA ILE A 109 20.11 18.74 17.91
C ILE A 109 20.52 17.65 18.92
N LEU A 110 21.14 18.01 20.04
CA LEU A 110 21.53 17.06 21.09
C LEU A 110 20.28 16.38 21.70
N ALA A 111 19.24 17.15 22.03
CA ALA A 111 18.00 16.61 22.58
C ALA A 111 17.30 15.65 21.60
N LEU A 112 17.26 16.01 20.30
CA LEU A 112 16.74 15.15 19.24
C LEU A 112 17.51 13.83 19.14
N ALA A 113 18.83 13.90 19.14
CA ALA A 113 19.69 12.74 19.02
C ALA A 113 19.55 11.80 20.22
N THR A 114 19.48 12.35 21.44
CA THR A 114 19.24 11.55 22.66
C THR A 114 17.86 10.88 22.63
N GLY A 115 16.84 11.60 22.15
CA GLY A 115 15.50 11.02 21.93
C GLY A 115 15.51 9.92 20.87
N ALA A 116 16.27 10.09 19.79
CA ALA A 116 16.43 9.07 18.75
C ALA A 116 17.16 7.82 19.27
N GLN A 117 18.18 7.98 20.12
CA GLN A 117 18.87 6.86 20.80
C GLN A 117 17.90 6.06 21.69
N ALA A 118 17.08 6.77 22.49
CA ALA A 118 16.07 6.13 23.31
C ALA A 118 15.02 5.40 22.44
N ALA A 119 14.58 6.02 21.35
CA ALA A 119 13.65 5.40 20.40
C ALA A 119 14.23 4.14 19.73
N LEU A 120 15.51 4.16 19.34
CA LEU A 120 16.20 2.98 18.80
C LEU A 120 16.28 1.84 19.80
N LEU A 121 16.57 2.12 21.07
CA LEU A 121 16.60 1.09 22.12
C LEU A 121 15.21 0.47 22.32
N ILE A 122 14.18 1.28 22.49
CA ILE A 122 12.82 0.79 22.67
C ILE A 122 12.37 -0.04 21.46
N ALA A 123 12.63 0.44 20.24
CA ALA A 123 12.31 -0.29 19.02
C ALA A 123 13.08 -1.62 18.93
N ALA A 124 14.39 -1.63 19.19
CA ALA A 124 15.20 -2.84 19.16
C ALA A 124 14.72 -3.87 20.20
N PHE A 125 14.47 -3.46 21.44
CA PHE A 125 13.95 -4.34 22.49
C PHE A 125 12.54 -4.86 22.20
N SER A 126 11.73 -4.11 21.45
CA SER A 126 10.40 -4.60 21.02
C SER A 126 10.50 -5.63 19.88
N ILE A 127 11.53 -5.53 19.02
CA ILE A 127 11.74 -6.41 17.87
C ILE A 127 12.43 -7.72 18.26
N LEU A 128 13.38 -7.69 19.18
CA LEU A 128 14.24 -8.85 19.52
C LEU A 128 13.44 -10.12 19.92
N PRO A 129 12.40 -10.05 20.79
CA PRO A 129 11.61 -11.24 21.10
C PRO A 129 10.91 -11.83 19.87
N SER A 130 10.30 -10.99 19.03
CA SER A 130 9.61 -11.45 17.82
C SER A 130 10.60 -12.01 16.78
N LEU A 131 11.83 -11.53 16.74
CA LEU A 131 12.90 -12.14 15.94
C LEU A 131 13.21 -13.57 16.37
N VAL A 132 13.33 -13.83 17.67
CA VAL A 132 13.58 -15.17 18.20
C VAL A 132 12.45 -16.13 17.79
N GLU A 133 11.20 -15.70 17.94
CA GLU A 133 10.03 -16.49 17.54
C GLU A 133 9.98 -16.72 16.03
N ALA A 134 10.25 -15.70 15.24
CA ALA A 134 10.29 -15.77 13.79
C ALA A 134 11.35 -16.77 13.28
N TYR A 135 12.51 -16.79 13.90
CA TYR A 135 13.56 -17.77 13.57
C TYR A 135 13.18 -19.19 13.99
N LYS A 136 12.59 -19.38 15.17
CA LYS A 136 12.06 -20.69 15.62
C LYS A 136 10.98 -21.22 14.67
N ALA A 137 10.07 -20.34 14.23
CA ALA A 137 8.99 -20.67 13.30
C ALA A 137 9.45 -20.77 11.83
N SER A 138 10.72 -20.49 11.53
CA SER A 138 11.25 -20.35 10.15
C SER A 138 10.45 -19.37 9.28
N ASN A 139 9.80 -18.38 9.90
CA ASN A 139 8.98 -17.37 9.25
C ASN A 139 9.40 -15.95 9.67
N ILE A 140 10.27 -15.33 8.88
CA ILE A 140 10.80 -13.98 9.16
C ILE A 140 9.73 -12.88 9.15
N TYR A 141 8.55 -13.12 8.58
CA TYR A 141 7.47 -12.13 8.58
C TYR A 141 6.84 -11.90 9.96
N LEU A 142 7.06 -12.81 10.91
CA LEU A 142 6.66 -12.64 12.31
C LEU A 142 7.56 -11.68 13.10
N ALA A 143 8.71 -11.28 12.53
CA ALA A 143 9.71 -10.45 13.19
C ALA A 143 9.40 -8.95 13.10
N ASN A 144 8.18 -8.52 13.43
CA ASN A 144 7.79 -7.11 13.38
C ASN A 144 7.84 -6.39 14.74
N GLY A 145 7.70 -7.13 15.84
CA GLY A 145 7.52 -6.57 17.18
C GLY A 145 6.15 -5.87 17.35
N PRO A 146 5.74 -5.58 18.58
CA PRO A 146 4.42 -4.99 18.87
C PRO A 146 4.28 -3.53 18.39
N LEU A 147 5.40 -2.84 18.11
CA LEU A 147 5.39 -1.44 17.68
C LEU A 147 5.21 -1.24 16.17
N PHE A 148 5.32 -2.31 15.38
CA PHE A 148 5.31 -2.24 13.93
C PHE A 148 4.40 -3.32 13.33
N THR A 149 3.64 -2.94 12.30
CA THR A 149 2.73 -3.87 11.61
C THR A 149 3.45 -4.82 10.65
N HIS A 150 4.70 -4.50 10.27
CA HIS A 150 5.48 -5.31 9.33
C HIS A 150 6.98 -5.11 9.53
N LYS A 151 7.77 -6.18 9.36
CA LYS A 151 9.24 -6.16 9.54
C LYS A 151 9.96 -5.12 8.67
N ASN A 152 9.45 -4.84 7.47
CA ASN A 152 10.06 -3.83 6.58
C ASN A 152 9.94 -2.42 7.16
N TYR A 153 8.81 -2.09 7.79
CA TYR A 153 8.62 -0.78 8.42
C TYR A 153 9.45 -0.65 9.69
N ALA A 154 9.59 -1.74 10.46
CA ALA A 154 10.50 -1.78 11.59
C ALA A 154 11.94 -1.47 11.16
N ALA A 155 12.45 -2.20 10.16
CA ALA A 155 13.81 -2.01 9.64
C ALA A 155 14.02 -0.60 9.05
N ALA A 156 13.05 -0.06 8.31
CA ALA A 156 13.14 1.27 7.72
C ALA A 156 13.08 2.38 8.78
N SER A 157 12.26 2.23 9.82
CA SER A 157 12.21 3.18 10.94
C SER A 157 13.56 3.25 11.68
N LEU A 158 14.18 2.09 11.93
CA LEU A 158 15.53 2.03 12.50
C LEU A 158 16.55 2.72 11.57
N LEU A 159 16.51 2.44 10.26
CA LEU A 159 17.40 3.05 9.27
C LEU A 159 17.36 4.59 9.32
N LEU A 160 16.15 5.17 9.37
CA LEU A 160 15.98 6.62 9.33
C LEU A 160 16.28 7.31 10.68
N LEU A 161 16.16 6.60 11.80
CA LEU A 161 16.50 7.10 13.12
C LEU A 161 18.01 7.06 13.42
N VAL A 162 18.76 6.09 12.84
CA VAL A 162 20.21 5.96 13.06
C VAL A 162 20.98 7.25 12.78
N PRO A 163 20.83 7.95 11.64
CA PRO A 163 21.53 9.19 11.41
C PRO A 163 21.18 10.27 12.45
N LEU A 164 19.89 10.37 12.81
CA LEU A 164 19.47 11.34 13.83
C LEU A 164 20.14 11.05 15.18
N ALA A 165 20.24 9.78 15.58
CA ALA A 165 20.93 9.36 16.81
C ALA A 165 22.44 9.64 16.79
N LEU A 166 23.07 9.54 15.60
CA LEU A 166 24.50 9.84 15.40
C LEU A 166 24.82 11.34 15.39
N ASN A 167 23.82 12.22 15.28
CA ASN A 167 24.03 13.66 15.19
C ASN A 167 24.42 14.35 16.53
N ALA A 168 24.47 13.59 17.62
CA ALA A 168 24.93 14.07 18.91
C ALA A 168 26.48 14.12 18.98
N ARG A 169 27.01 15.25 19.41
CA ARG A 169 28.36 15.29 19.98
C ARG A 169 28.23 15.03 21.48
N GLU A 170 28.20 13.74 21.83
CA GLU A 170 28.04 13.35 23.23
C GLU A 170 29.17 13.86 24.08
N LYS A 171 28.79 14.47 25.21
CA LYS A 171 29.72 14.90 26.23
C LYS A 171 29.68 13.90 27.38
N GLY A 172 30.76 13.14 27.51
CA GLY A 172 30.91 12.17 28.57
C GLY A 172 30.81 10.71 28.14
N LEU A 173 31.37 9.84 28.98
CA LEU A 173 31.50 8.42 28.67
C LEU A 173 30.14 7.69 28.55
N LEU A 174 29.19 8.03 29.44
CA LEU A 174 27.86 7.43 29.47
C LEU A 174 27.07 7.74 28.18
N GLY A 175 27.07 8.99 27.72
CA GLY A 175 26.41 9.39 26.48
C GLY A 175 26.99 8.69 25.27
N LEU A 176 28.32 8.54 25.23
CA LEU A 176 29.00 7.82 24.16
C LEU A 176 28.63 6.33 24.11
N TRP A 177 28.54 5.68 25.27
CA TRP A 177 28.11 4.28 25.35
C TRP A 177 26.64 4.12 24.96
N LEU A 178 25.75 4.98 25.42
CA LEU A 178 24.33 4.97 25.04
C LEU A 178 24.17 5.07 23.52
N GLN A 179 24.91 5.98 22.87
CA GLN A 179 24.90 6.11 21.41
C GLN A 179 25.39 4.82 20.72
N ARG A 180 26.52 4.27 21.16
CA ARG A 180 27.11 3.05 20.56
C ARG A 180 26.17 1.85 20.70
N ILE A 181 25.58 1.65 21.87
CA ILE A 181 24.67 0.53 22.14
C ILE A 181 23.39 0.70 21.33
N SER A 182 22.74 1.86 21.33
CA SER A 182 21.49 2.08 20.62
C SER A 182 21.66 1.90 19.10
N VAL A 183 22.72 2.46 18.52
CA VAL A 183 23.02 2.33 17.09
C VAL A 183 23.47 0.90 16.75
N GLY A 184 24.29 0.28 17.58
CA GLY A 184 24.74 -1.11 17.38
C GLY A 184 23.57 -2.11 17.37
N LEU A 185 22.65 -2.00 18.34
CA LEU A 185 21.45 -2.83 18.39
C LEU A 185 20.54 -2.57 17.19
N ALA A 186 20.37 -1.32 16.78
CA ALA A 186 19.59 -0.98 15.59
C ALA A 186 20.18 -1.62 14.31
N ILE A 187 21.48 -1.54 14.12
CA ILE A 187 22.19 -2.15 12.99
C ILE A 187 22.01 -3.69 13.04
N LEU A 188 22.16 -4.30 14.20
CA LEU A 188 21.92 -5.73 14.38
C LEU A 188 20.50 -6.13 13.97
N CYS A 189 19.49 -5.40 14.46
CA CYS A 189 18.09 -5.62 14.06
C CYS A 189 17.88 -5.46 12.56
N ILE A 190 18.45 -4.42 11.93
CA ILE A 190 18.36 -4.18 10.47
C ILE A 190 18.93 -5.38 9.69
N LEU A 191 20.05 -5.93 10.11
CA LEU A 191 20.67 -7.09 9.46
C LEU A 191 19.78 -8.34 9.62
N LEU A 192 19.30 -8.61 10.83
CA LEU A 192 18.48 -9.77 11.15
C LEU A 192 17.09 -9.74 10.51
N LEU A 193 16.48 -8.57 10.31
CA LEU A 193 15.19 -8.40 9.64
C LEU A 193 15.23 -8.68 8.13
N ARG A 194 16.41 -8.77 7.53
CA ARG A 194 16.61 -9.15 6.12
C ARG A 194 15.78 -8.33 5.13
N THR A 195 15.76 -7.01 5.28
CA THR A 195 15.02 -6.10 4.39
C THR A 195 15.95 -5.49 3.35
N ARG A 196 15.87 -5.96 2.10
CA ARG A 196 16.80 -5.59 1.00
C ARG A 196 16.85 -4.09 0.72
N GLY A 197 15.68 -3.43 0.64
CA GLY A 197 15.61 -1.98 0.41
C GLY A 197 16.28 -1.16 1.52
N VAL A 198 16.21 -1.63 2.77
CA VAL A 198 16.89 -1.01 3.92
C VAL A 198 18.40 -1.21 3.84
N TRP A 199 18.87 -2.38 3.43
CA TRP A 199 20.31 -2.63 3.23
C TRP A 199 20.89 -1.75 2.12
N LEU A 200 20.17 -1.60 1.00
CA LEU A 200 20.55 -0.69 -0.07
C LEU A 200 20.59 0.77 0.45
N GLY A 201 19.59 1.20 1.22
CA GLY A 201 19.56 2.51 1.86
C GLY A 201 20.77 2.73 2.77
N ALA A 202 21.09 1.77 3.65
CA ALA A 202 22.24 1.83 4.54
C ALA A 202 23.57 1.92 3.76
N PHE A 203 23.71 1.15 2.68
CA PHE A 203 24.89 1.19 1.81
C PHE A 203 25.06 2.56 1.15
N VAL A 204 24.02 3.10 0.51
CA VAL A 204 24.08 4.41 -0.16
C VAL A 204 24.35 5.54 0.84
N MET A 205 23.69 5.52 2.01
CA MET A 205 23.93 6.49 3.08
C MET A 205 25.38 6.47 3.54
N THR A 206 25.96 5.29 3.74
CA THR A 206 27.35 5.12 4.17
C THR A 206 28.32 5.59 3.08
N ALA A 207 28.06 5.27 1.81
CA ALA A 207 28.88 5.73 0.68
C ALA A 207 28.89 7.27 0.58
N ILE A 208 27.73 7.93 0.77
CA ILE A 208 27.64 9.39 0.80
C ILE A 208 28.42 9.97 1.99
N ALA A 209 28.34 9.35 3.17
CA ALA A 209 29.11 9.79 4.34
C ALA A 209 30.62 9.68 4.09
N VAL A 210 31.08 8.59 3.47
CA VAL A 210 32.48 8.39 3.07
C VAL A 210 32.93 9.48 2.11
N ALA A 211 32.15 9.71 1.05
CA ALA A 211 32.44 10.76 0.07
C ALA A 211 32.52 12.16 0.76
N TYR A 212 31.54 12.49 1.59
CA TYR A 212 31.52 13.77 2.32
C TYR A 212 32.79 13.98 3.16
N TYR A 213 33.24 12.97 3.91
CA TYR A 213 34.45 13.08 4.71
C TYR A 213 35.74 13.05 3.87
N ALA A 214 35.72 12.38 2.72
CA ALA A 214 36.83 12.44 1.77
C ALA A 214 37.01 13.84 1.19
N PHE A 215 35.92 14.50 0.78
CA PHE A 215 35.98 15.88 0.28
C PHE A 215 36.39 16.91 1.36
N LYS A 216 36.07 16.67 2.63
CA LYS A 216 36.50 17.52 3.74
C LYS A 216 37.93 17.26 4.24
N GLY A 217 38.67 16.32 3.63
CA GLY A 217 40.05 16.02 4.01
C GLY A 217 40.21 15.35 5.39
N ASN A 218 39.16 14.82 6.00
CA ASN A 218 39.20 14.16 7.30
C ASN A 218 39.56 12.67 7.15
N ALA A 219 40.87 12.39 7.14
CA ALA A 219 41.40 11.04 6.88
C ALA A 219 40.86 9.98 7.85
N GLN A 220 40.82 10.28 9.17
CA GLN A 220 40.36 9.33 10.19
C GLN A 220 38.88 8.94 9.97
N ARG A 221 38.00 9.92 9.75
CA ARG A 221 36.55 9.65 9.51
C ARG A 221 36.31 8.98 8.17
N ARG A 222 37.09 9.31 7.14
CA ARG A 222 37.09 8.62 5.86
C ARG A 222 37.46 7.15 6.04
N THR A 223 38.51 6.83 6.78
CA THR A 223 38.93 5.44 7.05
C THR A 223 37.85 4.66 7.80
N VAL A 224 37.28 5.24 8.88
CA VAL A 224 36.16 4.62 9.61
C VAL A 224 34.97 4.38 8.66
N GLY A 225 34.63 5.35 7.81
CA GLY A 225 33.56 5.21 6.83
C GLY A 225 33.83 4.09 5.82
N LEU A 226 35.04 3.99 5.29
CA LEU A 226 35.43 2.91 4.36
C LEU A 226 35.36 1.52 5.02
N ILE A 227 35.79 1.41 6.28
CA ILE A 227 35.65 0.17 7.05
C ILE A 227 34.17 -0.16 7.24
N SER A 228 33.33 0.81 7.62
CA SER A 228 31.89 0.64 7.80
C SER A 228 31.21 0.19 6.49
N LEU A 229 31.59 0.79 5.37
CA LEU A 229 31.08 0.42 4.05
C LEU A 229 31.48 -1.01 3.70
N GLY A 230 32.72 -1.41 3.96
CA GLY A 230 33.21 -2.77 3.79
C GLY A 230 32.44 -3.78 4.65
N VAL A 231 32.24 -3.47 5.94
CA VAL A 231 31.46 -4.34 6.86
C VAL A 231 30.01 -4.48 6.40
N ILE A 232 29.37 -3.40 5.98
CA ILE A 232 27.99 -3.44 5.46
C ILE A 232 27.93 -4.27 4.17
N SER A 233 28.90 -4.10 3.26
CA SER A 233 28.97 -4.88 2.02
C SER A 233 29.13 -6.36 2.30
N ILE A 234 30.06 -6.74 3.19
CA ILE A 234 30.27 -8.13 3.62
C ILE A 234 29.00 -8.67 4.30
N GLY A 235 28.38 -7.90 5.20
CA GLY A 235 27.13 -8.28 5.85
C GLY A 235 26.01 -8.56 4.86
N ILE A 236 25.86 -7.74 3.83
CA ILE A 236 24.89 -7.93 2.74
C ILE A 236 25.21 -9.23 1.98
N VAL A 237 26.48 -9.45 1.59
CA VAL A 237 26.91 -10.65 0.87
C VAL A 237 26.64 -11.91 1.69
N VAL A 238 27.02 -11.93 2.96
CA VAL A 238 26.77 -13.06 3.88
C VAL A 238 25.27 -13.31 4.02
N ALA A 239 24.46 -12.27 4.17
CA ALA A 239 23.00 -12.41 4.28
C ALA A 239 22.37 -12.94 2.98
N ILE A 240 22.93 -12.58 1.82
CA ILE A 240 22.56 -13.11 0.50
C ILE A 240 22.81 -14.63 0.47
N PHE A 241 24.01 -15.06 0.78
CA PHE A 241 24.37 -16.47 0.78
C PHE A 241 23.59 -17.28 1.82
N ALA A 242 23.44 -16.76 3.04
CA ALA A 242 22.65 -17.40 4.09
C ALA A 242 21.15 -17.54 3.78
N SER A 243 20.61 -16.71 2.90
CA SER A 243 19.19 -16.74 2.51
C SER A 243 18.89 -17.67 1.33
N GLY A 244 19.90 -18.20 0.65
CA GLY A 244 19.79 -18.89 -0.61
C GLY A 244 19.58 -17.89 -1.78
N SER A 245 20.47 -17.94 -2.77
CA SER A 245 20.47 -16.99 -3.90
C SER A 245 19.15 -17.00 -4.69
N GLU A 246 18.52 -18.17 -4.87
CA GLU A 246 17.23 -18.31 -5.55
C GLU A 246 16.09 -17.54 -4.89
N LYS A 247 16.07 -17.48 -3.55
CA LYS A 247 15.03 -16.73 -2.79
C LYS A 247 15.23 -15.22 -2.82
N ILE A 248 16.42 -14.75 -3.14
CA ILE A 248 16.73 -13.31 -3.17
C ILE A 248 16.32 -12.68 -4.49
N PHE A 249 16.53 -13.39 -5.58
CA PHE A 249 16.14 -13.01 -6.91
C PHE A 249 14.84 -13.71 -7.34
N ASN A 250 13.88 -13.85 -6.39
CA ASN A 250 12.58 -14.42 -6.72
C ASN A 250 11.98 -13.64 -7.90
N SER A 251 11.98 -14.27 -9.06
CA SER A 251 11.51 -13.70 -10.32
C SER A 251 10.07 -13.20 -10.22
N ASP A 252 9.21 -13.91 -9.45
CA ASP A 252 7.79 -13.58 -9.29
C ASP A 252 7.59 -12.24 -8.57
N THR A 253 8.37 -11.94 -7.53
CA THR A 253 8.29 -10.64 -6.84
C THR A 253 8.75 -9.49 -7.73
N ILE A 254 9.81 -9.69 -8.51
CA ILE A 254 10.32 -8.67 -9.43
C ILE A 254 9.32 -8.45 -10.57
N GLN A 255 8.84 -9.53 -11.18
CA GLN A 255 7.84 -9.45 -12.25
C GLN A 255 6.55 -8.77 -11.79
N SER A 256 6.04 -9.09 -10.60
CA SER A 256 4.87 -8.43 -10.03
C SER A 256 5.11 -6.91 -9.88
N ARG A 257 6.27 -6.49 -9.37
CA ARG A 257 6.61 -5.05 -9.27
C ARG A 257 6.68 -4.37 -10.63
N LEU A 258 7.26 -5.02 -11.63
CA LEU A 258 7.30 -4.46 -12.99
C LEU A 258 5.89 -4.26 -13.56
N HIS A 259 4.93 -5.16 -13.30
CA HIS A 259 3.54 -4.96 -13.69
C HIS A 259 2.91 -3.76 -12.97
N TYR A 260 3.15 -3.58 -11.66
CA TYR A 260 2.65 -2.41 -10.91
C TYR A 260 3.27 -1.11 -11.41
N TRP A 261 4.56 -1.13 -11.77
CA TRP A 261 5.26 0.03 -12.33
C TRP A 261 4.77 0.39 -13.73
N ASN A 262 4.52 -0.61 -14.58
CA ASN A 262 3.91 -0.39 -15.89
C ASN A 262 2.50 0.20 -15.76
N ALA A 263 1.66 -0.33 -14.87
CA ALA A 263 0.35 0.22 -14.60
C ALA A 263 0.42 1.69 -14.12
N SER A 264 1.38 2.00 -13.24
CA SER A 264 1.61 3.39 -12.81
C SER A 264 2.03 4.29 -13.97
N TRP A 265 2.81 3.76 -14.90
CA TRP A 265 3.22 4.48 -16.11
C TRP A 265 2.04 4.69 -17.07
N GLU A 266 1.19 3.68 -17.28
CA GLU A 266 -0.03 3.78 -18.08
C GLU A 266 -0.95 4.88 -17.53
N MET A 267 -1.25 4.87 -16.22
CA MET A 267 -2.03 5.92 -15.55
C MET A 267 -1.42 7.32 -15.74
N PHE A 268 -0.09 7.44 -15.67
CA PHE A 268 0.60 8.69 -15.92
C PHE A 268 0.43 9.15 -17.37
N MET A 269 0.54 8.25 -18.34
CA MET A 269 0.38 8.59 -19.75
C MET A 269 -1.04 9.03 -20.10
N ASP A 270 -2.05 8.48 -19.41
CA ASP A 270 -3.44 8.88 -19.57
C ASP A 270 -3.72 10.29 -18.99
N GLN A 271 -3.07 10.64 -17.85
CA GLN A 271 -3.22 11.93 -17.19
C GLN A 271 -1.87 12.55 -16.82
N PRO A 272 -1.04 12.99 -17.78
CA PRO A 272 0.37 13.29 -17.54
C PRO A 272 0.62 14.55 -16.69
N VAL A 273 -0.30 15.52 -16.68
CA VAL A 273 -0.09 16.79 -15.98
C VAL A 273 -0.49 16.69 -14.52
N THR A 274 -1.66 16.13 -14.24
CA THR A 274 -2.30 16.14 -12.91
C THR A 274 -2.41 14.77 -12.25
N GLY A 275 -2.10 13.70 -12.98
CA GLY A 275 -2.29 12.33 -12.53
C GLY A 275 -3.77 11.94 -12.31
N VAL A 276 -4.01 10.72 -11.90
CA VAL A 276 -5.37 10.18 -11.64
C VAL A 276 -6.00 10.75 -10.35
N GLY A 277 -5.23 11.39 -9.50
CA GLY A 277 -5.65 11.93 -8.20
C GLY A 277 -4.94 11.24 -7.04
N GLY A 278 -4.66 11.99 -5.97
CA GLY A 278 -4.00 11.45 -4.78
C GLY A 278 -4.83 10.35 -4.12
N GLY A 279 -4.22 9.19 -3.84
CA GLY A 279 -4.88 8.03 -3.25
C GLY A 279 -5.69 7.16 -4.22
N GLN A 280 -5.78 7.53 -5.52
CA GLN A 280 -6.59 6.83 -6.51
C GLN A 280 -5.89 5.63 -7.15
N TRP A 281 -4.60 5.45 -6.98
CA TRP A 281 -3.84 4.37 -7.63
C TRP A 281 -4.48 2.99 -7.46
N LYS A 282 -4.88 2.65 -6.26
CA LYS A 282 -5.48 1.34 -5.94
C LYS A 282 -6.85 1.11 -6.55
N ILE A 283 -7.53 2.18 -6.94
CA ILE A 283 -8.86 2.19 -7.58
C ILE A 283 -8.71 2.03 -9.10
N GLU A 284 -7.72 2.73 -9.66
CA GLU A 284 -7.45 2.71 -11.09
C GLU A 284 -6.65 1.48 -11.54
N TYR A 285 -5.78 0.94 -10.66
CA TYR A 285 -4.92 -0.20 -10.97
C TYR A 285 -5.66 -1.40 -11.59
N PRO A 286 -6.82 -1.86 -11.09
CA PRO A 286 -7.52 -2.97 -11.73
C PRO A 286 -7.93 -2.66 -13.16
N GLY A 287 -8.26 -1.40 -13.48
CA GLY A 287 -8.64 -0.95 -14.83
C GLY A 287 -7.55 -1.11 -15.89
N THR A 288 -6.28 -1.16 -15.49
CA THR A 288 -5.16 -1.47 -16.42
C THR A 288 -5.04 -2.97 -16.76
N GLY A 289 -5.92 -3.79 -16.21
CA GLY A 289 -5.92 -5.25 -16.33
C GLY A 289 -4.95 -5.93 -15.37
N LEU A 290 -5.46 -6.91 -14.64
CA LEU A 290 -4.68 -7.64 -13.63
C LEU A 290 -3.77 -8.66 -14.32
N LYS A 291 -2.47 -8.35 -14.36
CA LYS A 291 -1.42 -9.16 -14.97
C LYS A 291 -0.41 -9.63 -13.90
N GLY A 292 0.39 -10.62 -14.22
CA GLY A 292 1.47 -11.09 -13.36
C GLY A 292 1.47 -12.60 -13.14
N THR A 293 2.17 -13.04 -12.10
CA THR A 293 2.36 -14.45 -11.77
C THR A 293 1.46 -14.91 -10.61
N ASN A 294 0.92 -13.97 -9.82
CA ASN A 294 0.08 -14.30 -8.67
C ASN A 294 -1.37 -14.55 -9.10
N GLU A 295 -1.80 -15.80 -8.96
CA GLU A 295 -3.15 -16.25 -9.33
C GLU A 295 -4.26 -15.50 -8.59
N SER A 296 -4.08 -15.26 -7.28
CA SER A 296 -5.09 -14.54 -6.48
C SER A 296 -5.29 -13.09 -6.94
N VAL A 297 -4.22 -12.45 -7.47
CA VAL A 297 -4.31 -11.12 -8.08
C VAL A 297 -5.01 -11.21 -9.42
N MET A 298 -4.57 -12.11 -10.31
CA MET A 298 -5.12 -12.22 -11.68
C MET A 298 -6.57 -12.68 -11.72
N SER A 299 -7.04 -13.38 -10.69
CA SER A 299 -8.47 -13.77 -10.54
C SER A 299 -9.31 -12.68 -9.87
N GLY A 300 -8.69 -11.60 -9.37
CA GLY A 300 -9.37 -10.54 -8.63
C GLY A 300 -9.76 -10.89 -7.20
N GLN A 301 -9.17 -11.96 -6.62
CA GLN A 301 -9.39 -12.33 -5.22
C GLN A 301 -8.59 -11.48 -4.25
N THR A 302 -7.47 -10.92 -4.69
CA THR A 302 -6.58 -10.09 -3.88
C THR A 302 -6.35 -8.75 -4.56
N SER A 303 -6.63 -7.66 -3.87
CA SER A 303 -6.38 -6.31 -4.34
C SER A 303 -4.93 -5.89 -4.04
N ILE A 304 -4.29 -5.25 -5.01
CA ILE A 304 -2.99 -4.59 -4.85
C ILE A 304 -3.25 -3.13 -4.52
N LEU A 305 -2.67 -2.67 -3.43
CA LEU A 305 -2.98 -1.34 -2.89
C LEU A 305 -1.92 -0.27 -3.24
N ARG A 306 -0.71 -0.70 -3.69
CA ARG A 306 0.44 0.21 -3.85
C ARG A 306 1.41 -0.30 -4.91
N PRO A 307 2.06 0.61 -5.67
CA PRO A 307 3.02 0.21 -6.71
C PRO A 307 4.40 -0.21 -6.17
N HIS A 308 4.68 -0.08 -4.87
CA HIS A 308 6.00 -0.29 -4.24
C HIS A 308 7.10 0.59 -4.87
N ASN A 309 6.78 1.85 -5.16
CA ASN A 309 7.71 2.89 -5.60
C ASN A 309 7.06 4.25 -5.42
N ASP A 310 7.51 5.04 -4.44
CA ASP A 310 6.92 6.36 -4.14
C ASP A 310 7.01 7.35 -5.31
N LEU A 311 8.07 7.29 -6.12
CA LEU A 311 8.22 8.20 -7.24
C LEU A 311 7.20 7.90 -8.35
N LEU A 312 7.04 6.62 -8.73
CA LEU A 312 6.03 6.22 -9.70
C LEU A 312 4.62 6.41 -9.15
N TRP A 313 4.44 6.22 -7.86
CA TRP A 313 3.17 6.50 -7.19
C TRP A 313 2.82 7.99 -7.28
N MET A 314 3.75 8.88 -6.91
CA MET A 314 3.55 10.33 -7.08
C MET A 314 3.32 10.71 -8.55
N LEU A 315 4.06 10.09 -9.48
CA LEU A 315 3.92 10.36 -10.90
C LEU A 315 2.52 9.99 -11.44
N SER A 316 2.02 8.81 -11.09
CA SER A 316 0.69 8.35 -11.52
C SER A 316 -0.45 9.13 -10.86
N GLU A 317 -0.35 9.43 -9.56
CA GLU A 317 -1.42 10.09 -8.82
C GLU A 317 -1.44 11.61 -8.99
N THR A 318 -0.28 12.25 -9.12
CA THR A 318 -0.17 13.72 -9.14
C THR A 318 0.44 14.29 -10.42
N GLY A 319 0.69 13.43 -11.39
CA GLY A 319 1.29 13.77 -12.67
C GLY A 319 2.73 14.26 -12.54
N ILE A 320 3.25 14.79 -13.65
CA ILE A 320 4.61 15.33 -13.71
C ILE A 320 4.82 16.51 -12.75
N ALA A 321 3.77 17.31 -12.52
CA ALA A 321 3.86 18.47 -11.64
C ALA A 321 4.14 18.04 -10.19
N GLY A 322 3.36 17.10 -9.63
CA GLY A 322 3.56 16.61 -8.28
C GLY A 322 4.86 15.82 -8.11
N ALA A 323 5.22 14.98 -9.09
CA ALA A 323 6.48 14.23 -9.07
C ALA A 323 7.70 15.17 -9.07
N LEU A 324 7.71 16.23 -9.91
CA LEU A 324 8.79 17.22 -9.92
C LEU A 324 8.86 18.02 -8.62
N LEU A 325 7.71 18.39 -8.03
CA LEU A 325 7.66 19.03 -6.72
C LEU A 325 8.25 18.14 -5.63
N PHE A 326 7.92 16.85 -5.65
CA PHE A 326 8.45 15.89 -4.68
C PHE A 326 9.97 15.69 -4.84
N ILE A 327 10.46 15.52 -6.06
CA ILE A 327 11.90 15.44 -6.35
C ILE A 327 12.61 16.74 -5.91
N ALA A 328 12.06 17.90 -6.27
CA ALA A 328 12.61 19.20 -5.87
C ALA A 328 12.68 19.34 -4.34
N LEU A 329 11.66 18.88 -3.62
CA LEU A 329 11.62 18.88 -2.16
C LEU A 329 12.79 18.08 -1.57
N LEU A 330 13.01 16.85 -2.06
CA LEU A 330 14.10 15.97 -1.57
C LEU A 330 15.48 16.54 -1.94
N VAL A 331 15.66 16.98 -3.20
CA VAL A 331 16.93 17.54 -3.68
C VAL A 331 17.28 18.83 -2.95
N LEU A 332 16.34 19.76 -2.80
CA LEU A 332 16.58 21.02 -2.08
C LEU A 332 16.79 20.75 -0.59
N GLY A 333 16.03 19.84 0.01
CA GLY A 333 16.24 19.39 1.39
C GLY A 333 17.67 18.87 1.59
N PHE A 334 18.12 17.95 0.74
CA PHE A 334 19.48 17.42 0.76
C PHE A 334 20.53 18.52 0.58
N ARG A 335 20.40 19.36 -0.46
CA ARG A 335 21.36 20.43 -0.76
C ARG A 335 21.49 21.45 0.37
N GLN A 336 20.41 21.79 1.06
CA GLN A 336 20.46 22.73 2.16
C GLN A 336 21.04 22.10 3.42
N THR A 337 20.72 20.83 3.70
CA THR A 337 21.29 20.14 4.86
C THR A 337 22.79 19.90 4.72
N ILE A 338 23.26 19.38 3.56
CA ILE A 338 24.66 18.98 3.37
C ILE A 338 25.63 20.18 3.42
N LYS A 339 25.17 21.40 3.10
CA LYS A 339 25.93 22.62 3.18
C LYS A 339 26.23 23.06 4.62
N HIS A 340 25.38 22.65 5.56
CA HIS A 340 25.53 23.05 6.97
C HIS A 340 26.50 22.12 7.70
N GLU A 341 27.31 22.64 8.59
CA GLU A 341 28.34 21.87 9.32
C GLU A 341 27.79 20.64 10.06
N ARG A 342 26.56 20.75 10.61
CA ARG A 342 25.86 19.66 11.32
C ARG A 342 24.77 19.00 10.49
N GLY A 343 24.77 19.22 9.19
CA GLY A 343 23.66 18.81 8.31
C GLY A 343 23.81 17.41 7.72
N LEU A 344 25.00 16.79 7.76
CA LEU A 344 25.26 15.50 7.12
C LEU A 344 24.23 14.44 7.52
N PHE A 345 23.98 14.25 8.79
CA PHE A 345 23.07 13.18 9.26
C PHE A 345 21.61 13.43 8.88
N PHE A 346 21.18 14.69 8.80
CA PHE A 346 19.87 15.03 8.22
C PHE A 346 19.82 14.75 6.72
N ALA A 347 20.91 15.06 5.99
CA ALA A 347 21.02 14.73 4.57
C ALA A 347 20.95 13.20 4.36
N LEU A 348 21.61 12.41 5.20
CA LEU A 348 21.56 10.95 5.16
C LEU A 348 20.14 10.42 5.43
N THR A 349 19.38 11.02 6.35
CA THR A 349 17.96 10.67 6.57
C THR A 349 17.11 10.89 5.31
N ILE A 350 17.31 12.01 4.60
CA ILE A 350 16.61 12.28 3.33
C ILE A 350 16.99 11.25 2.27
N VAL A 351 18.27 10.92 2.16
CA VAL A 351 18.77 9.90 1.21
C VAL A 351 18.19 8.51 1.55
N GLY A 352 18.24 8.11 2.81
CA GLY A 352 17.69 6.83 3.27
C GLY A 352 16.21 6.70 2.94
N PHE A 353 15.43 7.77 3.14
CA PHE A 353 14.03 7.82 2.77
C PHE A 353 13.84 7.67 1.25
N ALA A 354 14.58 8.43 0.44
CA ALA A 354 14.46 8.40 -1.02
C ALA A 354 14.84 7.02 -1.59
N VAL A 355 15.94 6.43 -1.12
CA VAL A 355 16.39 5.10 -1.59
C VAL A 355 15.40 4.01 -1.19
N TYR A 356 14.89 4.05 0.03
CA TYR A 356 13.88 3.09 0.48
C TYR A 356 12.56 3.24 -0.30
N GLY A 357 12.15 4.49 -0.61
CA GLY A 357 10.96 4.80 -1.40
C GLY A 357 11.03 4.37 -2.86
N PHE A 358 12.23 4.05 -3.38
CA PHE A 358 12.36 3.49 -4.73
C PHE A 358 11.87 2.04 -4.85
N GLY A 359 11.79 1.30 -3.76
CA GLY A 359 11.31 -0.09 -3.74
C GLY A 359 10.16 -0.35 -2.78
N GLU A 360 9.70 0.67 -2.05
CA GLU A 360 8.63 0.60 -1.05
C GLU A 360 7.83 1.91 -1.04
N PHE A 361 7.02 2.17 0.01
CA PHE A 361 6.10 3.32 0.06
C PHE A 361 6.18 4.06 1.42
N PRO A 362 7.33 4.65 1.78
CA PRO A 362 7.51 5.38 3.03
C PRO A 362 6.62 6.61 3.19
N LEU A 363 6.13 7.23 2.11
CA LEU A 363 5.21 8.38 2.17
C LEU A 363 3.90 8.07 2.90
N GLU A 364 3.47 6.82 2.91
CA GLU A 364 2.25 6.41 3.57
C GLU A 364 2.42 6.26 5.08
N ARG A 365 3.64 6.01 5.56
CA ARG A 365 3.90 5.61 6.94
C ARG A 365 4.38 6.77 7.80
N ALA A 366 3.58 7.16 8.79
CA ALA A 366 3.89 8.25 9.71
C ALA A 366 5.25 8.07 10.42
N THR A 367 5.63 6.81 10.73
CA THR A 367 6.93 6.46 11.33
C THR A 367 8.12 6.79 10.44
N LEU A 368 7.92 6.90 9.13
CA LEU A 368 8.96 7.23 8.16
C LEU A 368 8.85 8.69 7.72
N LEU A 369 7.65 9.27 7.69
CA LEU A 369 7.43 10.68 7.39
C LEU A 369 8.02 11.62 8.44
N LEU A 370 7.97 11.27 9.73
CA LEU A 370 8.44 12.16 10.78
C LEU A 370 9.97 12.37 10.78
N PRO A 371 10.83 11.34 10.61
CA PRO A 371 12.26 11.54 10.38
C PRO A 371 12.55 12.41 9.15
N LEU A 372 11.84 12.19 8.03
CA LEU A 372 11.94 13.05 6.84
C LEU A 372 11.54 14.49 7.17
N ALA A 373 10.39 14.70 7.82
CA ALA A 373 9.91 16.02 8.21
C ALA A 373 10.92 16.76 9.11
N THR A 374 11.54 16.02 10.02
CA THR A 374 12.60 16.56 10.91
C THR A 374 13.81 17.03 10.09
N ALA A 375 14.27 16.22 9.13
CA ALA A 375 15.41 16.58 8.27
C ALA A 375 15.08 17.75 7.34
N LEU A 376 13.89 17.77 6.73
CA LEU A 376 13.41 18.89 5.92
C LEU A 376 13.20 20.16 6.76
N GLY A 377 12.76 20.01 8.00
CA GLY A 377 12.65 21.12 8.96
C GLY A 377 14.00 21.72 9.30
N PHE A 378 15.04 20.91 9.46
CA PHE A 378 16.42 21.41 9.59
C PHE A 378 16.84 22.20 8.34
N ALA A 379 16.60 21.67 7.14
CA ALA A 379 16.87 22.39 5.89
C ALA A 379 16.10 23.73 5.83
N ALA A 380 14.81 23.72 6.17
CA ALA A 380 13.95 24.91 6.18
C ALA A 380 14.40 25.96 7.21
N ALA A 381 14.99 25.52 8.34
CA ALA A 381 15.51 26.41 9.35
C ALA A 381 16.71 27.27 8.83
N HIS A 382 17.52 26.69 7.94
CA HIS A 382 18.74 27.28 7.39
C HIS A 382 18.55 27.89 5.99
N THR A 383 17.30 27.92 5.48
CA THR A 383 16.94 28.57 4.21
C THR A 383 16.34 29.94 4.47
N LYS A 384 16.70 30.93 3.63
CA LYS A 384 16.05 32.24 3.67
C LYS A 384 14.57 32.11 3.32
N PRO A 385 13.68 32.90 3.95
CA PRO A 385 12.28 32.91 3.56
C PRO A 385 12.11 33.32 2.10
N SER A 386 11.38 32.52 1.32
CA SER A 386 11.02 32.84 -0.07
C SER A 386 9.82 33.77 -0.13
N ILE A 387 8.91 33.64 0.81
CA ILE A 387 7.72 34.49 0.94
C ILE A 387 7.77 35.14 2.33
N LYS A 388 7.88 36.48 2.37
CA LYS A 388 7.85 37.24 3.62
C LYS A 388 6.40 37.27 4.16
N THR A 389 6.22 36.80 5.38
CA THR A 389 4.92 36.78 6.06
C THR A 389 5.08 37.25 7.51
N ARG A 390 3.97 37.56 8.18
CA ARG A 390 3.99 37.76 9.63
C ARG A 390 4.38 36.43 10.32
N PRO A 391 5.14 36.45 11.42
CA PRO A 391 5.57 35.21 12.11
C PRO A 391 4.42 34.25 12.48
N ILE A 392 3.24 34.80 12.78
CA ILE A 392 2.04 34.04 13.15
C ILE A 392 1.45 33.26 11.96
N ALA A 393 1.66 33.69 10.71
CA ALA A 393 1.05 33.06 9.54
C ALA A 393 1.50 31.61 9.37
N GLY A 394 2.79 31.31 9.57
CA GLY A 394 3.29 29.93 9.51
C GLY A 394 2.68 29.02 10.59
N VAL A 395 2.49 29.56 11.80
CA VAL A 395 1.82 28.85 12.90
C VAL A 395 0.35 28.56 12.56
N ILE A 396 -0.35 29.55 12.01
CA ILE A 396 -1.76 29.40 11.59
C ILE A 396 -1.86 28.31 10.53
N LEU A 397 -1.04 28.38 9.47
CA LEU A 397 -1.05 27.38 8.39
C LEU A 397 -0.72 25.98 8.92
N ALA A 398 0.29 25.83 9.77
CA ALA A 398 0.64 24.55 10.37
C ALA A 398 -0.47 24.03 11.29
N SER A 399 -1.15 24.92 12.03
CA SER A 399 -2.29 24.54 12.87
C SER A 399 -3.51 24.10 12.04
N ILE A 400 -3.82 24.80 10.96
CA ILE A 400 -4.91 24.42 10.03
C ILE A 400 -4.60 23.06 9.41
N ALA A 401 -3.38 22.85 8.89
CA ALA A 401 -2.95 21.58 8.33
C ALA A 401 -3.03 20.44 9.35
N GLY A 402 -2.55 20.67 10.57
CA GLY A 402 -2.62 19.68 11.64
C GLY A 402 -4.05 19.37 12.07
N LEU A 403 -4.94 20.36 12.21
CA LEU A 403 -6.35 20.17 12.54
C LEU A 403 -7.10 19.43 11.42
N PHE A 404 -6.82 19.74 10.15
CA PHE A 404 -7.32 18.97 9.01
C PHE A 404 -6.90 17.50 9.12
N THR A 405 -5.63 17.23 9.44
CA THR A 405 -5.14 15.86 9.63
C THR A 405 -5.83 15.15 10.79
N VAL A 406 -6.09 15.86 11.92
CA VAL A 406 -6.83 15.31 13.07
C VAL A 406 -8.26 14.95 12.65
N TYR A 407 -8.93 15.84 11.94
CA TYR A 407 -10.30 15.61 11.44
C TYR A 407 -10.39 14.36 10.55
N VAL A 408 -9.54 14.29 9.51
CA VAL A 408 -9.51 13.15 8.60
C VAL A 408 -9.14 11.87 9.35
N GLY A 409 -8.12 11.94 10.21
CA GLY A 409 -7.64 10.78 10.96
C GLY A 409 -8.67 10.21 11.93
N GLN A 410 -9.43 11.05 12.64
CA GLN A 410 -10.51 10.61 13.54
C GLN A 410 -11.64 9.92 12.75
N ASN A 411 -12.07 10.52 11.63
CA ASN A 411 -13.11 9.92 10.79
C ASN A 411 -12.66 8.57 10.21
N ARG A 412 -11.37 8.48 9.79
CA ARG A 412 -10.77 7.22 9.36
C ARG A 412 -10.78 6.16 10.46
N VAL A 413 -10.37 6.49 11.68
CA VAL A 413 -10.40 5.55 12.81
C VAL A 413 -11.82 5.05 13.12
N HIS A 414 -12.82 5.93 13.04
CA HIS A 414 -14.22 5.53 13.23
C HIS A 414 -14.71 4.63 12.08
N GLY A 415 -14.42 5.00 10.83
CA GLY A 415 -14.76 4.21 9.65
C GLY A 415 -14.12 2.81 9.68
N GLU A 416 -12.81 2.73 9.99
CA GLU A 416 -12.08 1.46 10.11
C GLU A 416 -12.68 0.53 11.18
N ARG A 417 -13.06 1.07 12.34
CA ARG A 417 -13.72 0.27 13.38
C ARG A 417 -15.07 -0.26 12.91
N ALA A 418 -15.88 0.59 12.30
CA ALA A 418 -17.16 0.15 11.75
C ALA A 418 -16.98 -0.85 10.60
N ALA A 419 -15.95 -0.70 9.76
CA ALA A 419 -15.61 -1.66 8.72
C ALA A 419 -15.18 -3.01 9.31
N GLN A 420 -14.41 -3.02 10.41
CA GLN A 420 -14.06 -4.25 11.11
C GLN A 420 -15.32 -4.96 11.65
N ASP A 421 -16.21 -4.24 12.32
CA ASP A 421 -17.47 -4.80 12.83
C ASP A 421 -18.38 -5.29 11.68
N CYS A 422 -18.33 -4.62 10.51
CA CYS A 422 -19.02 -5.05 9.30
C CYS A 422 -18.46 -6.38 8.76
N LEU A 423 -17.14 -6.51 8.67
CA LEU A 423 -16.47 -7.74 8.25
C LEU A 423 -16.74 -8.89 9.21
N ASP A 424 -16.74 -8.65 10.50
CA ASP A 424 -17.10 -9.66 11.52
C ASP A 424 -18.56 -10.11 11.36
N GLY A 425 -19.47 -9.17 11.06
CA GLY A 425 -20.85 -9.47 10.69
C GLY A 425 -20.96 -10.30 9.41
N TYR A 426 -20.17 -9.97 8.39
CA TYR A 426 -20.09 -10.71 7.13
C TYR A 426 -19.58 -12.15 7.34
N MET A 427 -18.52 -12.33 8.10
CA MET A 427 -17.90 -13.64 8.38
C MET A 427 -18.79 -14.53 9.27
N SER A 428 -19.48 -13.94 10.24
CA SER A 428 -20.42 -14.66 11.12
C SER A 428 -21.81 -14.90 10.51
N GLY A 429 -22.10 -14.33 9.34
CA GLY A 429 -23.43 -14.39 8.72
C GLY A 429 -24.47 -13.47 9.37
N ASN A 430 -24.06 -12.56 10.26
CA ASN A 430 -24.96 -11.60 10.90
C ASN A 430 -25.26 -10.43 9.96
N VAL A 431 -26.29 -10.62 9.12
CA VAL A 431 -26.70 -9.65 8.09
C VAL A 431 -27.02 -8.28 8.65
N ARG A 432 -27.68 -8.23 9.83
CA ARG A 432 -28.05 -6.96 10.49
C ARG A 432 -26.81 -6.19 10.96
N SER A 433 -25.85 -6.87 11.59
CA SER A 433 -24.58 -6.26 11.98
C SER A 433 -23.82 -5.75 10.78
N MET A 434 -23.73 -6.54 9.70
CA MET A 434 -23.09 -6.17 8.45
C MET A 434 -23.70 -4.89 7.88
N GLN A 435 -25.04 -4.80 7.75
CA GLN A 435 -25.73 -3.64 7.20
C GLN A 435 -25.50 -2.37 8.02
N ILE A 436 -25.77 -2.44 9.34
CA ILE A 436 -25.64 -1.27 10.23
C ILE A 436 -24.22 -0.73 10.22
N ASN A 437 -23.22 -1.60 10.26
CA ASN A 437 -21.83 -1.18 10.33
C ASN A 437 -21.27 -0.77 8.96
N ALA A 438 -21.76 -1.34 7.85
CA ALA A 438 -21.47 -0.82 6.51
C ALA A 438 -21.93 0.64 6.36
N GLN A 439 -23.16 0.95 6.80
CA GLN A 439 -23.69 2.32 6.79
C GLN A 439 -22.94 3.27 7.73
N LYS A 440 -22.59 2.82 8.94
CA LYS A 440 -21.78 3.62 9.88
C LYS A 440 -20.39 3.95 9.36
N ALA A 441 -19.79 3.03 8.60
CA ALA A 441 -18.45 3.24 8.05
C ALA A 441 -18.45 4.31 6.96
N GLN A 442 -19.51 4.41 6.16
CA GLN A 442 -19.62 5.37 5.07
C GLN A 442 -19.65 6.81 5.58
N ASN A 443 -18.58 7.55 5.34
CA ASN A 443 -18.48 8.98 5.65
C ASN A 443 -17.49 9.64 4.69
N VAL A 444 -17.47 10.98 4.67
CA VAL A 444 -16.66 11.76 3.72
C VAL A 444 -15.15 11.49 3.78
N CYS A 445 -14.66 10.87 4.86
CA CYS A 445 -13.25 10.53 5.02
C CYS A 445 -12.98 9.02 4.92
N PHE A 446 -14.03 8.19 4.76
CA PHE A 446 -13.91 6.74 4.74
C PHE A 446 -15.02 6.11 3.90
N GLU A 447 -14.68 5.56 2.75
CA GLU A 447 -15.59 4.93 1.80
C GLU A 447 -15.24 3.46 1.54
N MET A 448 -14.01 3.07 1.83
CA MET A 448 -13.48 1.72 1.55
C MET A 448 -12.74 1.13 2.73
N ASP A 449 -12.84 -0.19 2.88
CA ASP A 449 -12.07 -0.96 3.87
C ASP A 449 -10.58 -1.10 3.49
N ILE A 450 -9.81 -1.73 4.39
CA ILE A 450 -8.37 -1.99 4.19
C ILE A 450 -8.06 -2.94 3.02
N TYR A 451 -9.06 -3.68 2.54
CA TYR A 451 -8.95 -4.61 1.41
C TYR A 451 -9.39 -3.98 0.09
N ASN A 452 -9.66 -2.67 0.09
CA ASN A 452 -10.13 -1.90 -1.07
C ASN A 452 -11.57 -2.24 -1.50
N ASN A 453 -12.41 -2.73 -0.58
CA ASN A 453 -13.83 -2.94 -0.85
C ASN A 453 -14.61 -1.68 -0.44
N PRO A 454 -15.45 -1.11 -1.33
CA PRO A 454 -16.37 -0.05 -0.95
C PRO A 454 -17.35 -0.53 0.12
N MET A 455 -17.62 0.27 1.14
CA MET A 455 -18.57 -0.11 2.19
C MET A 455 -19.99 -0.27 1.66
N ALA A 456 -20.37 0.45 0.60
CA ALA A 456 -21.61 0.26 -0.14
C ALA A 456 -21.75 -1.16 -0.76
N TYR A 457 -20.64 -1.84 -1.08
CA TYR A 457 -20.66 -3.24 -1.51
C TYR A 457 -21.24 -4.16 -0.42
N PHE A 458 -20.81 -4.00 0.84
CA PHE A 458 -21.35 -4.79 1.96
C PHE A 458 -22.81 -4.46 2.26
N GLU A 459 -23.20 -3.20 2.08
CA GLU A 459 -24.61 -2.79 2.17
C GLU A 459 -25.44 -3.52 1.10
N GLY A 460 -25.01 -3.52 -0.14
CA GLY A 460 -25.64 -4.29 -1.22
C GLY A 460 -25.75 -5.79 -0.91
N LEU A 461 -24.67 -6.40 -0.42
CA LEU A 461 -24.69 -7.79 0.02
C LEU A 461 -25.70 -8.05 1.15
N SER A 462 -25.89 -7.11 2.06
CA SER A 462 -26.84 -7.24 3.17
C SER A 462 -28.29 -7.33 2.67
N HIS A 463 -28.61 -6.61 1.60
CA HIS A 463 -29.92 -6.67 0.98
C HIS A 463 -30.17 -7.98 0.21
N MET A 464 -29.14 -8.59 -0.37
CA MET A 464 -29.26 -9.86 -1.08
C MET A 464 -29.35 -11.08 -0.14
N ARG A 465 -28.78 -11.00 1.06
CA ARG A 465 -28.78 -12.09 2.04
C ARG A 465 -30.02 -12.02 2.92
N THR A 466 -30.76 -13.12 2.95
CA THR A 466 -31.87 -13.30 3.91
C THR A 466 -31.40 -14.24 5.02
N PRO A 467 -31.85 -14.06 6.29
CA PRO A 467 -31.44 -14.92 7.40
C PRO A 467 -31.77 -16.41 7.18
N ASN A 468 -32.77 -16.70 6.38
CA ASN A 468 -33.27 -18.05 6.12
C ASN A 468 -32.84 -18.63 4.76
N GLY A 469 -31.89 -17.99 4.05
CA GLY A 469 -31.45 -18.46 2.72
C GLY A 469 -32.50 -18.32 1.61
N GLN A 470 -33.61 -17.64 1.86
CA GLN A 470 -34.64 -17.36 0.86
C GLN A 470 -34.17 -16.27 -0.12
N ILE A 471 -34.74 -16.27 -1.32
CA ILE A 471 -34.50 -15.18 -2.29
C ILE A 471 -35.03 -13.87 -1.70
N ALA A 472 -34.25 -12.80 -1.79
CA ALA A 472 -34.65 -11.48 -1.34
C ALA A 472 -35.88 -10.99 -2.14
N SER A 473 -36.74 -10.17 -1.53
CA SER A 473 -37.86 -9.53 -2.23
C SER A 473 -37.34 -8.56 -3.29
N ASP A 474 -38.16 -8.27 -4.32
CA ASP A 474 -37.80 -7.33 -5.39
C ASP A 474 -37.37 -5.95 -4.84
N THR A 475 -38.04 -5.49 -3.77
CA THR A 475 -37.64 -4.23 -3.09
C THR A 475 -36.21 -4.31 -2.57
N LYS A 476 -35.81 -5.42 -1.95
CA LYS A 476 -34.44 -5.61 -1.45
C LYS A 476 -33.43 -5.78 -2.59
N ILE A 477 -33.82 -6.44 -3.67
CA ILE A 477 -32.98 -6.56 -4.87
C ILE A 477 -32.72 -5.18 -5.48
N ASN A 478 -33.73 -4.32 -5.57
CA ASN A 478 -33.56 -2.93 -6.04
C ASN A 478 -32.65 -2.10 -5.09
N GLN A 479 -32.78 -2.31 -3.79
CA GLN A 479 -31.87 -1.68 -2.81
C GLN A 479 -30.42 -2.18 -2.97
N ALA A 480 -30.24 -3.48 -3.23
CA ALA A 480 -28.93 -4.04 -3.52
C ALA A 480 -28.33 -3.44 -4.80
N GLU A 481 -29.12 -3.32 -5.85
CA GLU A 481 -28.69 -2.71 -7.10
C GLU A 481 -28.25 -1.25 -6.91
N ALA A 482 -29.01 -0.46 -6.18
CA ALA A 482 -28.64 0.93 -5.85
C ALA A 482 -27.31 1.00 -5.06
N ALA A 483 -27.14 0.16 -4.04
CA ALA A 483 -25.92 0.11 -3.25
C ALA A 483 -24.70 -0.39 -4.07
N PHE A 484 -24.88 -1.34 -4.97
CA PHE A 484 -23.79 -1.77 -5.87
C PHE A 484 -23.41 -0.68 -6.89
N ASN A 485 -24.38 0.06 -7.42
CA ASN A 485 -24.10 1.22 -8.27
C ASN A 485 -23.31 2.28 -7.52
N GLN A 486 -23.70 2.62 -6.28
CA GLN A 486 -22.92 3.51 -5.41
C GLN A 486 -21.51 2.99 -5.15
N ALA A 487 -21.35 1.69 -4.94
CA ALA A 487 -20.02 1.07 -4.78
C ALA A 487 -19.15 1.22 -6.04
N LEU A 488 -19.75 1.16 -7.24
CA LEU A 488 -19.04 1.37 -8.50
C LEU A 488 -18.76 2.85 -8.80
N GLU A 489 -19.52 3.80 -8.24
CA GLU A 489 -19.15 5.22 -8.28
C GLU A 489 -17.85 5.47 -7.50
N ILE A 490 -17.67 4.80 -6.34
CA ILE A 490 -16.48 4.90 -5.49
C ILE A 490 -15.30 4.11 -6.08
N HIS A 491 -15.57 2.91 -6.63
CA HIS A 491 -14.55 2.04 -7.20
C HIS A 491 -15.04 1.39 -8.51
N PRO A 492 -14.91 2.10 -9.65
CA PRO A 492 -15.46 1.68 -10.93
C PRO A 492 -14.98 0.31 -11.43
N ASN A 493 -13.81 -0.13 -10.98
CA ASN A 493 -13.16 -1.38 -11.38
C ASN A 493 -13.24 -2.46 -10.27
N HIS A 494 -14.19 -2.34 -9.32
CA HIS A 494 -14.31 -3.28 -8.20
C HIS A 494 -14.94 -4.60 -8.66
N ILE A 495 -14.13 -5.62 -8.84
CA ILE A 495 -14.48 -6.91 -9.42
C ILE A 495 -15.62 -7.60 -8.66
N LEU A 496 -15.60 -7.55 -7.32
CA LEU A 496 -16.63 -8.18 -6.51
C LEU A 496 -17.99 -7.50 -6.70
N THR A 497 -18.02 -6.18 -6.78
CA THR A 497 -19.26 -5.42 -7.05
C THR A 497 -19.77 -5.68 -8.46
N LEU A 498 -18.91 -5.67 -9.48
CA LEU A 498 -19.29 -5.98 -10.86
C LEU A 498 -19.94 -7.37 -10.95
N ASN A 499 -19.35 -8.38 -10.31
CA ASN A 499 -19.92 -9.73 -10.25
C ASN A 499 -21.30 -9.76 -9.58
N GLN A 500 -21.50 -9.04 -8.47
CA GLN A 500 -22.78 -9.03 -7.76
C GLN A 500 -23.85 -8.24 -8.51
N LEU A 501 -23.48 -7.10 -9.09
CA LEU A 501 -24.40 -6.33 -9.92
C LEU A 501 -24.84 -7.12 -11.15
N ALA A 502 -23.93 -7.84 -11.81
CA ALA A 502 -24.26 -8.75 -12.90
C ALA A 502 -25.25 -9.85 -12.47
N ALA A 503 -25.09 -10.40 -11.26
CA ALA A 503 -26.05 -11.37 -10.72
C ALA A 503 -27.43 -10.74 -10.47
N VAL A 504 -27.51 -9.50 -9.99
CA VAL A 504 -28.76 -8.74 -9.84
C VAL A 504 -29.41 -8.48 -11.20
N LYS A 505 -28.64 -8.04 -12.20
CA LYS A 505 -29.16 -7.82 -13.57
C LYS A 505 -29.68 -9.12 -14.19
N ARG A 506 -29.01 -10.23 -13.96
CA ARG A 506 -29.51 -11.57 -14.38
C ARG A 506 -30.85 -11.91 -13.71
N TYR A 507 -30.98 -11.65 -12.40
CA TYR A 507 -32.24 -11.86 -11.66
C TYR A 507 -33.38 -11.02 -12.26
N ASN A 508 -33.11 -9.75 -12.56
CA ASN A 508 -34.07 -8.82 -13.20
C ASN A 508 -34.28 -9.11 -14.69
N SER A 509 -33.79 -10.24 -15.22
CA SER A 509 -33.91 -10.66 -16.64
C SER A 509 -33.24 -9.71 -17.64
N SER A 510 -32.37 -8.78 -17.18
CA SER A 510 -31.56 -7.89 -18.02
C SER A 510 -30.28 -8.63 -18.50
N ILE A 511 -30.48 -9.67 -19.33
CA ILE A 511 -29.40 -10.60 -19.75
C ILE A 511 -28.25 -9.86 -20.47
N GLY A 512 -28.57 -8.84 -21.28
CA GLY A 512 -27.54 -8.02 -21.98
C GLY A 512 -26.62 -7.32 -21.00
N GLU A 513 -27.19 -6.56 -20.05
CA GLU A 513 -26.41 -5.85 -19.03
C GLU A 513 -25.59 -6.78 -18.14
N ALA A 514 -26.13 -7.96 -17.82
CA ALA A 514 -25.38 -8.96 -17.06
C ALA A 514 -24.17 -9.50 -17.84
N ILE A 515 -24.30 -9.71 -19.15
CA ILE A 515 -23.17 -10.10 -20.03
C ILE A 515 -22.11 -9.00 -20.03
N ASP A 516 -22.50 -7.74 -20.29
CA ASP A 516 -21.56 -6.60 -20.38
C ASP A 516 -20.76 -6.45 -19.08
N LEU A 517 -21.41 -6.61 -17.92
CA LEU A 517 -20.74 -6.55 -16.61
C LEU A 517 -19.75 -7.70 -16.39
N TYR A 518 -20.11 -8.94 -16.75
CA TYR A 518 -19.20 -10.08 -16.64
C TYR A 518 -18.05 -10.00 -17.66
N GLU A 519 -18.28 -9.49 -18.87
CA GLU A 519 -17.22 -9.22 -19.85
C GLU A 519 -16.21 -8.22 -19.28
N ARG A 520 -16.71 -7.13 -18.68
CA ARG A 520 -15.85 -6.16 -17.99
C ARG A 520 -15.04 -6.81 -16.85
N VAL A 521 -15.62 -7.73 -16.08
CA VAL A 521 -14.85 -8.50 -15.09
C VAL A 521 -13.72 -9.29 -15.74
N ILE A 522 -13.95 -9.91 -16.89
CA ILE A 522 -12.92 -10.69 -17.60
C ILE A 522 -11.85 -9.79 -18.21
N GLU A 523 -12.20 -8.60 -18.70
CA GLU A 523 -11.21 -7.61 -19.16
C GLU A 523 -10.26 -7.22 -18.02
N ILE A 524 -10.80 -6.93 -16.85
CA ILE A 524 -10.01 -6.55 -15.66
C ILE A 524 -9.24 -7.76 -15.12
N ALA A 525 -9.91 -8.87 -14.92
CA ALA A 525 -9.39 -10.09 -14.29
C ALA A 525 -9.58 -11.32 -15.19
N PRO A 526 -8.69 -11.54 -16.16
CA PRO A 526 -8.86 -12.61 -17.17
C PRO A 526 -8.95 -14.04 -16.60
N ARG A 527 -8.60 -14.21 -15.32
CA ARG A 527 -8.68 -15.51 -14.63
C ARG A 527 -9.83 -15.57 -13.62
N ASN A 528 -10.82 -14.68 -13.73
CA ASN A 528 -12.00 -14.75 -12.89
C ASN A 528 -12.93 -15.89 -13.32
N GLY A 529 -12.80 -17.02 -12.63
CA GLY A 529 -13.53 -18.24 -12.97
C GLY A 529 -15.04 -18.12 -12.81
N ASN A 530 -15.51 -17.33 -11.84
CA ASN A 530 -16.94 -17.10 -11.64
C ASN A 530 -17.55 -16.37 -12.84
N ALA A 531 -16.96 -15.28 -13.28
CA ALA A 531 -17.44 -14.51 -14.43
C ALA A 531 -17.43 -15.37 -15.71
N ALA A 532 -16.40 -16.18 -15.93
CA ALA A 532 -16.31 -17.07 -17.09
C ALA A 532 -17.46 -18.12 -17.10
N ILE A 533 -17.78 -18.71 -15.95
CA ILE A 533 -18.89 -19.67 -15.82
C ILE A 533 -20.23 -18.98 -16.10
N GLN A 534 -20.46 -17.81 -15.52
CA GLN A 534 -21.69 -17.04 -15.71
C GLN A 534 -21.88 -16.62 -17.18
N LEU A 535 -20.81 -16.16 -17.83
CA LEU A 535 -20.84 -15.83 -19.27
C LEU A 535 -21.21 -17.03 -20.14
N MET A 536 -20.62 -18.20 -19.89
CA MET A 536 -21.02 -19.43 -20.62
C MET A 536 -22.51 -19.71 -20.50
N GLU A 537 -23.09 -19.55 -19.31
CA GLU A 537 -24.52 -19.78 -19.07
C GLU A 537 -25.38 -18.73 -19.76
N LEU A 538 -25.04 -17.44 -19.63
CA LEU A 538 -25.82 -16.35 -20.21
C LEU A 538 -25.81 -16.38 -21.74
N TYR A 539 -24.66 -16.69 -22.37
CA TYR A 539 -24.59 -16.89 -23.81
C TYR A 539 -25.41 -18.11 -24.28
N ARG A 540 -25.46 -19.19 -23.48
CA ARG A 540 -26.35 -20.34 -23.80
C ARG A 540 -27.82 -19.94 -23.73
N VAL A 541 -28.22 -19.18 -22.70
CA VAL A 541 -29.59 -18.63 -22.57
C VAL A 541 -29.95 -17.76 -23.77
N LYS A 542 -29.00 -16.94 -24.24
CA LYS A 542 -29.16 -16.09 -25.44
C LYS A 542 -29.13 -16.88 -26.76
N GLY A 543 -28.79 -18.18 -26.72
CA GLY A 543 -28.63 -19.01 -27.92
C GLY A 543 -27.30 -18.83 -28.65
N ASP A 544 -26.36 -18.01 -28.11
CA ASP A 544 -25.05 -17.80 -28.71
C ASP A 544 -24.02 -18.83 -28.22
N VAL A 545 -24.04 -20.01 -28.82
CA VAL A 545 -23.16 -21.12 -28.47
C VAL A 545 -21.68 -20.80 -28.79
N TYR A 546 -21.39 -19.92 -29.78
CA TYR A 546 -20.03 -19.56 -30.14
C TYR A 546 -19.37 -18.64 -29.10
N SER A 547 -20.10 -17.64 -28.61
CA SER A 547 -19.63 -16.82 -27.51
C SER A 547 -19.48 -17.62 -26.22
N SER A 548 -20.37 -18.56 -25.94
CA SER A 548 -20.20 -19.53 -24.85
C SER A 548 -18.92 -20.38 -25.00
N LEU A 549 -18.61 -20.84 -26.21
CA LEU A 549 -17.39 -21.61 -26.52
C LEU A 549 -16.12 -20.75 -26.34
N ASN A 550 -16.19 -19.46 -26.70
CA ASN A 550 -15.08 -18.51 -26.47
C ASN A 550 -14.87 -18.26 -24.98
N ALA A 551 -15.92 -18.11 -24.19
CA ALA A 551 -15.83 -17.97 -22.74
C ALA A 551 -15.12 -19.16 -22.07
N MET A 552 -15.22 -20.37 -22.65
CA MET A 552 -14.46 -21.54 -22.19
C MET A 552 -12.93 -21.40 -22.36
N LYS A 553 -12.43 -20.53 -23.23
CA LYS A 553 -10.98 -20.36 -23.42
C LYS A 553 -10.31 -19.50 -22.35
N MET A 554 -11.07 -18.84 -21.50
CA MET A 554 -10.58 -17.88 -20.51
C MET A 554 -9.74 -18.51 -19.40
N PHE A 555 -9.93 -19.78 -19.05
CA PHE A 555 -9.10 -20.47 -18.06
C PHE A 555 -7.73 -20.87 -18.59
N ALA A 556 -6.70 -20.75 -17.73
CA ALA A 556 -5.35 -21.17 -18.10
C ALA A 556 -5.23 -22.69 -18.23
N THR A 557 -4.52 -23.15 -19.25
CA THR A 557 -4.32 -24.58 -19.52
C THR A 557 -3.74 -25.33 -18.32
N LYS A 558 -2.76 -24.75 -17.63
CA LYS A 558 -2.13 -25.34 -16.44
C LYS A 558 -3.11 -25.60 -15.28
N ASP A 559 -4.13 -24.74 -15.12
CA ASP A 559 -5.14 -24.91 -14.06
C ASP A 559 -6.07 -26.07 -14.36
N LEU A 560 -6.46 -26.22 -15.63
CA LEU A 560 -7.27 -27.32 -16.08
C LEU A 560 -6.52 -28.66 -16.04
N GLN A 561 -5.21 -28.66 -16.36
CA GLN A 561 -4.35 -29.83 -16.22
C GLN A 561 -4.13 -30.20 -14.74
N TRP A 562 -3.96 -29.20 -13.85
CA TRP A 562 -3.87 -29.43 -12.43
C TRP A 562 -5.16 -30.04 -11.87
N TYR A 563 -6.33 -29.48 -12.22
CA TYR A 563 -7.63 -30.01 -11.84
C TYR A 563 -7.80 -31.46 -12.33
N TRP A 564 -7.53 -31.72 -13.60
CA TRP A 564 -7.68 -33.03 -14.20
C TRP A 564 -6.81 -34.10 -13.54
N ARG A 565 -5.56 -33.78 -13.26
CA ARG A 565 -4.65 -34.69 -12.55
C ARG A 565 -5.18 -35.04 -11.16
N ASN A 566 -5.61 -34.04 -10.40
CA ASN A 566 -6.06 -34.25 -9.02
C ASN A 566 -7.44 -34.93 -8.96
N MET A 567 -8.38 -34.59 -9.83
CA MET A 567 -9.69 -35.21 -9.89
C MET A 567 -9.61 -36.72 -10.19
N ASN A 568 -8.64 -37.13 -11.00
CA ASN A 568 -8.44 -38.54 -11.37
C ASN A 568 -7.58 -39.33 -10.40
N THR A 569 -7.02 -38.68 -9.36
CA THR A 569 -6.22 -39.36 -8.32
C THR A 569 -7.15 -39.97 -7.29
N LYS A 570 -7.11 -41.30 -7.14
CA LYS A 570 -7.87 -42.01 -6.09
C LYS A 570 -7.54 -41.40 -4.72
N ASN A 571 -8.57 -41.06 -3.95
CA ASN A 571 -8.43 -40.48 -2.60
C ASN A 571 -7.77 -39.09 -2.52
N TYR A 572 -7.80 -38.29 -3.59
CA TYR A 572 -7.33 -36.91 -3.50
C TYR A 572 -8.17 -36.14 -2.46
N GLN A 573 -7.48 -35.52 -1.50
CA GLN A 573 -8.06 -34.64 -0.50
C GLN A 573 -7.44 -33.24 -0.68
N PRO A 574 -8.27 -32.17 -0.83
CA PRO A 574 -7.75 -30.81 -0.92
C PRO A 574 -6.95 -30.41 0.33
N ARG A 575 -5.82 -29.74 0.13
CA ARG A 575 -4.98 -29.23 1.22
C ARG A 575 -5.52 -27.89 1.70
N GLY A 576 -6.50 -27.93 2.61
CA GLY A 576 -7.11 -26.73 3.19
C GLY A 576 -8.23 -26.12 2.33
N GLN A 577 -8.83 -25.04 2.87
CA GLN A 577 -10.02 -24.42 2.32
C GLN A 577 -9.82 -23.84 0.91
N THR A 578 -8.69 -23.19 0.66
CA THR A 578 -8.38 -22.53 -0.63
C THR A 578 -8.30 -23.54 -1.78
N GLU A 579 -7.66 -24.68 -1.56
CA GLU A 579 -7.57 -25.74 -2.58
C GLU A 579 -8.93 -26.41 -2.83
N GLY A 580 -9.73 -26.59 -1.77
CA GLY A 580 -11.10 -27.08 -1.86
C GLY A 580 -12.00 -26.16 -2.70
N GLN A 581 -11.95 -24.87 -2.46
CA GLN A 581 -12.70 -23.86 -3.24
C GLN A 581 -12.26 -23.85 -4.71
N ARG A 582 -10.96 -23.96 -4.97
CA ARG A 582 -10.43 -24.07 -6.33
C ARG A 582 -10.95 -25.31 -7.05
N MET A 583 -10.98 -26.46 -6.39
CA MET A 583 -11.52 -27.69 -6.95
C MET A 583 -13.01 -27.56 -7.27
N GLN A 584 -13.81 -27.00 -6.37
CA GLN A 584 -15.25 -26.79 -6.59
C GLN A 584 -15.51 -25.86 -7.79
N MET A 585 -14.76 -24.76 -7.87
CA MET A 585 -14.88 -23.81 -9.01
C MET A 585 -14.52 -24.49 -10.34
N LEU A 586 -13.44 -25.25 -10.39
CA LEU A 586 -13.02 -25.94 -11.62
C LEU A 586 -13.96 -27.09 -12.01
N ASP A 587 -14.60 -27.75 -11.04
CA ASP A 587 -15.63 -28.73 -11.32
C ASP A 587 -16.92 -28.11 -11.89
N ALA A 588 -17.34 -26.97 -11.33
CA ALA A 588 -18.46 -26.19 -11.87
C ALA A 588 -18.16 -25.71 -13.31
N TYR A 589 -16.94 -25.21 -13.54
CA TYR A 589 -16.49 -24.82 -14.87
C TYR A 589 -16.50 -25.99 -15.86
N ARG A 590 -15.98 -27.17 -15.50
CA ARG A 590 -16.04 -28.38 -16.33
C ARG A 590 -17.46 -28.77 -16.70
N LYS A 591 -18.36 -28.80 -15.71
CA LYS A 591 -19.77 -29.10 -15.92
C LYS A 591 -20.43 -28.13 -16.90
N SER A 592 -20.21 -26.84 -16.73
CA SER A 592 -20.74 -25.80 -17.62
C SER A 592 -20.16 -25.93 -19.04
N SER A 593 -18.83 -26.19 -19.13
CA SER A 593 -18.15 -26.41 -20.41
C SER A 593 -18.69 -27.62 -21.19
N VAL A 594 -18.88 -28.76 -20.51
CA VAL A 594 -19.44 -29.95 -21.15
C VAL A 594 -20.85 -29.68 -21.69
N THR A 595 -21.66 -28.90 -20.98
CA THR A 595 -22.98 -28.47 -21.46
C THR A 595 -22.87 -27.65 -22.74
N THR A 596 -21.93 -26.69 -22.80
CA THR A 596 -21.65 -25.90 -24.01
C THR A 596 -21.19 -26.80 -25.17
N LEU A 597 -20.29 -27.77 -24.90
CA LEU A 597 -19.78 -28.69 -25.93
C LEU A 597 -20.90 -29.60 -26.50
N LYS A 598 -21.83 -30.05 -25.66
CA LYS A 598 -23.02 -30.83 -26.13
C LYS A 598 -23.90 -29.99 -27.06
N LEU A 599 -24.17 -28.74 -26.70
CA LEU A 599 -24.94 -27.83 -27.54
C LEU A 599 -24.22 -27.56 -28.86
N PHE A 600 -22.91 -27.31 -28.78
CA PHE A 600 -22.08 -27.08 -29.97
C PHE A 600 -22.04 -28.30 -30.90
N ALA A 601 -21.92 -29.50 -30.37
CA ALA A 601 -21.97 -30.73 -31.17
C ALA A 601 -23.31 -30.91 -31.87
N GLY A 602 -24.43 -30.35 -31.37
CA GLY A 602 -25.75 -30.38 -31.99
C GLY A 602 -25.97 -29.35 -33.11
N ILE A 603 -25.01 -28.48 -33.43
CA ILE A 603 -25.16 -27.46 -34.49
C ILE A 603 -25.07 -28.13 -35.89
N ASN A 604 -26.02 -27.85 -36.76
CA ASN A 604 -26.06 -28.47 -38.10
C ASN A 604 -24.98 -27.94 -39.06
N ASN A 605 -24.55 -26.68 -38.93
CA ASN A 605 -23.56 -26.07 -39.84
C ASN A 605 -22.53 -25.24 -39.06
N PRO A 606 -21.47 -25.88 -38.52
CA PRO A 606 -20.46 -25.18 -37.71
C PRO A 606 -19.59 -24.26 -38.57
N ARG A 607 -19.13 -23.12 -37.94
CA ARG A 607 -18.22 -22.18 -38.58
C ARG A 607 -16.93 -22.88 -39.03
N PRO A 608 -16.30 -22.45 -40.14
CA PRO A 608 -15.12 -23.13 -40.71
C PRO A 608 -14.00 -23.37 -39.70
N ALA A 609 -13.68 -22.36 -38.85
CA ALA A 609 -12.63 -22.43 -37.85
C ALA A 609 -12.89 -23.46 -36.72
N THR A 610 -14.12 -23.95 -36.56
CA THR A 610 -14.51 -24.90 -35.52
C THR A 610 -15.00 -26.25 -36.04
N LYS A 611 -14.88 -26.48 -37.36
CA LYS A 611 -15.37 -27.73 -38.00
C LYS A 611 -14.66 -28.99 -37.49
N SER A 612 -13.34 -28.92 -37.24
CA SER A 612 -12.57 -30.04 -36.67
C SER A 612 -13.08 -30.41 -35.27
N LEU A 613 -13.18 -29.43 -34.37
CA LEU A 613 -13.71 -29.64 -33.04
C LEU A 613 -15.13 -30.22 -33.08
N HIS A 614 -16.00 -29.64 -33.91
CA HIS A 614 -17.38 -30.11 -34.04
C HIS A 614 -17.43 -31.59 -34.46
N ARG A 615 -16.68 -31.99 -35.51
CA ARG A 615 -16.60 -33.37 -35.98
C ARG A 615 -16.12 -34.33 -34.89
N ASP A 616 -15.06 -33.91 -34.15
CA ASP A 616 -14.45 -34.78 -33.15
C ASP A 616 -15.33 -34.96 -31.90
N LEU A 617 -16.30 -34.07 -31.66
CA LEU A 617 -17.24 -34.12 -30.56
C LEU A 617 -18.46 -34.99 -30.85
N GLN A 618 -18.75 -35.35 -32.12
CA GLN A 618 -19.93 -36.14 -32.50
C GLN A 618 -19.94 -37.53 -31.84
N GLY A 619 -21.04 -37.89 -31.21
CA GLY A 619 -21.20 -39.18 -30.55
C GLY A 619 -20.37 -39.44 -29.30
N LYS A 620 -19.68 -38.43 -28.79
CA LYS A 620 -18.77 -38.55 -27.63
C LYS A 620 -19.50 -38.39 -26.30
N ASN A 621 -19.03 -39.12 -25.29
CA ASN A 621 -19.53 -38.95 -23.92
C ASN A 621 -18.93 -37.67 -23.27
N PRO A 622 -19.48 -37.19 -22.13
CA PRO A 622 -19.03 -35.96 -21.47
C PRO A 622 -17.56 -35.91 -21.13
N GLY A 623 -16.94 -37.02 -20.74
CA GLY A 623 -15.51 -37.10 -20.41
C GLY A 623 -14.65 -37.00 -21.65
N GLU A 624 -15.00 -37.68 -22.72
CA GLU A 624 -14.32 -37.60 -24.02
C GLU A 624 -14.43 -36.19 -24.62
N MET A 625 -15.61 -35.55 -24.57
CA MET A 625 -15.82 -34.19 -25.06
C MET A 625 -14.89 -33.20 -24.35
N TRP A 626 -14.74 -33.33 -23.03
CA TRP A 626 -13.82 -32.50 -22.24
C TRP A 626 -12.36 -32.70 -22.66
N GLN A 627 -11.94 -33.94 -22.88
CA GLN A 627 -10.57 -34.25 -23.34
C GLN A 627 -10.30 -33.72 -24.75
N ILE A 628 -11.24 -33.92 -25.67
CA ILE A 628 -11.13 -33.39 -27.04
C ILE A 628 -10.98 -31.88 -27.02
N TRP A 629 -11.77 -31.18 -26.20
CA TRP A 629 -11.69 -29.74 -26.09
C TRP A 629 -10.39 -29.30 -25.46
N LEU A 630 -9.88 -29.96 -24.41
CA LEU A 630 -8.57 -29.64 -23.81
C LEU A 630 -7.43 -29.76 -24.82
N ASN A 631 -7.45 -30.76 -25.68
CA ASN A 631 -6.46 -30.96 -26.73
C ASN A 631 -6.60 -29.90 -27.85
N TRP A 632 -7.84 -29.66 -28.29
CA TRP A 632 -8.13 -28.70 -29.35
C TRP A 632 -7.73 -27.26 -28.98
N ARG A 633 -7.91 -26.83 -27.74
CA ARG A 633 -7.59 -25.48 -27.31
C ARG A 633 -6.08 -25.23 -27.21
N GLN A 634 -5.26 -26.27 -27.24
CA GLN A 634 -3.79 -26.15 -27.21
C GLN A 634 -3.22 -25.89 -28.63
N ASN A 635 -3.95 -26.22 -29.65
CA ASN A 635 -3.65 -25.97 -31.06
C ASN A 635 -4.35 -24.67 -31.53
#